data_1776668825d0713df474c2a7056f339e
#
_entry.id   1776668825d0713df474c2a7056f339e
#
_cell.length_a   1.000
_cell.length_b   1.000
_cell.length_c   1.000
_cell.angle_alpha   90.00
_cell.angle_beta   90.00
_cell.angle_gamma   90.00
#
_symmetry.space_group_name_H-M   'P 1'
#
loop_
_entity.id
_entity.type
_entity.pdbx_description
1 polymer ?
#
loop_
_entity_poly.entity_id
_entity_poly.type
_entity_poly.pdbx_seq_one_letter_code
_entity_poly.pdbx_strand_id
1 'polypeptide(L)' 'MTATYTIKGMTCGHCVSSVKEEVGAIPGVTRVDVDLETGRMRVESDAPIDPAAIVAAVEEAGYQVVTEPASGAGE' A
#
# COMPACT_ATOMS: atom_id res chain seq x y z
N MET A 1 -2.54 13.80 2.07
CA MET A 1 -1.90 13.38 0.82
C MET A 1 -2.29 11.95 0.52
N THR A 2 -2.43 11.63 -0.73
CA THR A 2 -2.90 10.32 -1.16
C THR A 2 -1.86 9.65 -2.06
N ALA A 3 -1.59 8.38 -1.80
CA ALA A 3 -0.69 7.59 -2.62
C ALA A 3 -1.38 6.29 -2.98
N THR A 4 -1.15 5.80 -4.19
CA THR A 4 -1.75 4.56 -4.66
C THR A 4 -0.65 3.58 -5.02
N TYR A 5 -0.83 2.34 -4.57
CA TYR A 5 0.11 1.26 -4.83
C TYR A 5 -0.65 0.05 -5.31
N THR A 6 0.01 -0.81 -6.05
CA THR A 6 -0.56 -2.09 -6.45
C THR A 6 0.12 -3.18 -5.63
N ILE A 7 -0.69 -4.03 -5.01
CA ILE A 7 -0.19 -5.10 -4.15
C ILE A 7 -0.33 -6.42 -4.88
N LYS A 8 0.74 -7.17 -4.91
CA LYS A 8 0.76 -8.47 -5.54
C LYS A 8 0.59 -9.58 -4.51
N GLY A 9 -0.18 -10.59 -4.85
CA GLY A 9 -0.33 -11.76 -4.00
C GLY A 9 -1.55 -11.75 -3.11
N MET A 10 -2.34 -10.68 -3.12
CA MET A 10 -3.58 -10.64 -2.37
C MET A 10 -4.64 -11.46 -3.09
N THR A 11 -5.17 -12.47 -2.40
CA THR A 11 -6.15 -13.36 -3.01
C THR A 11 -7.41 -13.53 -2.17
N CYS A 12 -7.47 -12.93 -0.99
CA CYS A 12 -8.63 -13.08 -0.11
C CYS A 12 -8.75 -11.89 0.83
N GLY A 13 -9.89 -11.82 1.52
CA GLY A 13 -10.14 -10.72 2.42
C GLY A 13 -9.18 -10.63 3.59
N HIS A 14 -8.64 -11.75 4.03
CA HIS A 14 -7.66 -11.74 5.12
C HIS A 14 -6.40 -11.00 4.70
N CYS A 15 -6.03 -11.14 3.44
CA CYS A 15 -4.88 -10.42 2.90
C CYS A 15 -5.09 -8.92 3.00
N VAL A 16 -6.28 -8.48 2.64
CA VAL A 16 -6.63 -7.06 2.73
C VAL A 16 -6.48 -6.56 4.15
N SER A 17 -7.02 -7.30 5.12
CA SER A 17 -6.96 -6.90 6.51
C SER A 17 -5.52 -6.79 7.00
N SER A 18 -4.69 -7.76 6.67
CA SER A 18 -3.29 -7.75 7.09
C SER A 18 -2.55 -6.54 6.54
N VAL A 19 -2.73 -6.27 5.25
CA VAL A 19 -2.07 -5.15 4.62
C VAL A 19 -2.54 -3.84 5.23
N LYS A 20 -3.84 -3.70 5.44
CA LYS A 20 -4.39 -2.48 6.03
C LYS A 20 -3.84 -2.24 7.43
N GLU A 21 -3.72 -3.30 8.21
CA GLU A 21 -3.18 -3.16 9.57
C GLU A 21 -1.73 -2.70 9.55
N GLU A 22 -0.92 -3.33 8.72
CA GLU A 22 0.49 -3.00 8.69
C GLU A 22 0.72 -1.59 8.16
N VAL A 23 0.07 -1.25 7.07
CA VAL A 23 0.24 0.08 6.48
C VAL A 23 -0.38 1.14 7.38
N GLY A 24 -1.52 0.83 7.98
CA GLY A 24 -2.18 1.78 8.87
C GLY A 24 -1.40 2.08 10.13
N ALA A 25 -0.44 1.23 10.49
CA ALA A 25 0.41 1.46 11.66
C ALA A 25 1.51 2.48 11.40
N ILE A 26 1.72 2.87 10.15
CA ILE A 26 2.75 3.85 9.82
C ILE A 26 2.35 5.22 10.35
N PRO A 27 3.24 5.90 11.08
CA PRO A 27 2.91 7.23 11.59
C PRO A 27 2.59 8.20 10.46
N GLY A 28 1.52 8.95 10.61
CA GLY A 28 1.09 9.89 9.59
C GLY A 28 0.01 9.37 8.68
N VAL A 29 -0.17 8.06 8.62
CA VAL A 29 -1.23 7.47 7.80
C VAL A 29 -2.57 7.65 8.50
N THR A 30 -3.54 8.21 7.80
CA THR A 30 -4.87 8.46 8.35
C THR A 30 -5.88 7.44 7.85
N ARG A 31 -5.66 6.88 6.66
CA ARG A 31 -6.61 5.94 6.11
C ARG A 31 -5.94 5.04 5.06
N VAL A 32 -6.37 3.80 5.00
CA VAL A 32 -5.90 2.84 4.00
C VAL A 32 -7.11 2.17 3.39
N ASP A 33 -7.23 2.24 2.08
CA ASP A 33 -8.27 1.54 1.32
C ASP A 33 -7.60 0.54 0.42
N VAL A 34 -8.10 -0.69 0.40
CA VAL A 34 -7.56 -1.74 -0.43
C VAL A 34 -8.67 -2.32 -1.27
N ASP A 35 -8.43 -2.44 -2.58
CA ASP A 35 -9.35 -3.07 -3.51
C ASP A 35 -8.79 -4.42 -3.89
N LEU A 36 -9.45 -5.47 -3.41
CA LEU A 36 -9.01 -6.83 -3.65
C LEU A 36 -9.10 -7.22 -5.12
N GLU A 37 -10.12 -6.69 -5.80
CA GLU A 37 -10.36 -7.01 -7.19
C GLU A 37 -9.21 -6.60 -8.09
N THR A 38 -8.70 -5.39 -7.86
CA THR A 38 -7.62 -4.85 -8.68
C THR A 38 -6.27 -4.97 -8.03
N GLY A 39 -6.24 -5.27 -6.73
CA GLY A 39 -5.01 -5.32 -5.97
C GLY A 39 -4.46 -3.95 -5.63
N ARG A 40 -5.24 -2.91 -5.77
CA ARG A 40 -4.77 -1.54 -5.52
C ARG A 40 -4.99 -1.14 -4.09
N MET A 41 -4.03 -0.40 -3.56
CA MET A 41 -4.10 0.13 -2.22
C MET A 41 -3.96 1.64 -2.28
N ARG A 42 -4.89 2.34 -1.66
CA ARG A 42 -4.84 3.79 -1.55
C ARG A 42 -4.54 4.15 -0.11
N VAL A 43 -3.48 4.92 0.08
CA VAL A 43 -3.05 5.36 1.40
C VAL A 43 -3.25 6.86 1.51
N GLU A 44 -4.00 7.29 2.54
CA GLU A 44 -4.17 8.71 2.82
C GLU A 44 -3.38 9.05 4.07
N SER A 45 -2.76 10.22 4.06
CA SER A 45 -1.91 10.63 5.17
C SER A 45 -1.95 12.14 5.34
N ASP A 46 -1.63 12.60 6.55
CA ASP A 46 -1.53 14.02 6.85
C ASP A 46 -0.25 14.63 6.31
N ALA A 47 0.74 13.81 6.05
CA ALA A 47 2.05 14.26 5.62
C ALA A 47 2.62 13.26 4.62
N PRO A 48 3.63 13.66 3.85
CA PRO A 48 4.25 12.71 2.91
C PRO A 48 4.80 11.49 3.65
N ILE A 49 4.49 10.32 3.12
CA ILE A 49 4.99 9.06 3.67
C ILE A 49 6.04 8.52 2.72
N ASP A 50 7.15 8.08 3.28
CA ASP A 50 8.22 7.49 2.49
C ASP A 50 7.69 6.23 1.80
N PRO A 51 7.79 6.13 0.47
CA PRO A 51 7.34 4.91 -0.22
C PRO A 51 8.02 3.65 0.32
N ALA A 52 9.26 3.76 0.78
CA ALA A 52 9.94 2.61 1.34
C ALA A 52 9.24 2.10 2.60
N ALA A 53 8.64 2.99 3.38
CA ALA A 53 7.91 2.58 4.57
C ALA A 53 6.65 1.79 4.17
N ILE A 54 5.98 2.23 3.11
CA ILE A 54 4.80 1.52 2.61
C ILE A 54 5.20 0.13 2.11
N VAL A 55 6.27 0.06 1.33
CA VAL A 55 6.74 -1.22 0.80
C VAL A 55 7.10 -2.15 1.94
N ALA A 56 7.82 -1.64 2.94
CA ALA A 56 8.22 -2.47 4.07
C ALA A 56 7.00 -2.99 4.83
N ALA A 57 5.99 -2.16 5.00
CA ALA A 57 4.78 -2.59 5.71
C ALA A 57 4.06 -3.70 4.94
N VAL A 58 3.96 -3.56 3.62
CA VAL A 58 3.33 -4.58 2.80
C VAL A 58 4.12 -5.88 2.86
N GLU A 59 5.44 -5.80 2.83
CA GLU A 59 6.27 -6.99 2.91
C GLU A 59 6.16 -7.66 4.26
N GLU A 60 6.00 -6.88 5.33
CA GLU A 60 5.77 -7.44 6.66
C GLU A 60 4.47 -8.23 6.71
N ALA A 61 3.49 -7.80 5.94
CA ALA A 61 2.22 -8.53 5.84
C ALA A 61 2.34 -9.79 4.98
N GLY A 62 3.46 -9.97 4.30
CA GLY A 62 3.70 -11.15 3.48
C GLY A 62 3.40 -10.97 2.00
N TYR A 63 3.28 -9.73 1.55
CA TYR A 63 2.94 -9.44 0.16
C TYR A 63 3.99 -8.53 -0.46
N GLN A 64 3.79 -8.18 -1.72
CA GLN A 64 4.73 -7.34 -2.44
C GLN A 64 4.01 -6.17 -3.09
N VAL A 65 4.68 -5.02 -3.11
CA VAL A 65 4.20 -3.88 -3.86
C VAL A 65 4.76 -3.96 -5.27
N VAL A 66 3.87 -3.81 -6.25
CA VAL A 66 4.29 -3.73 -7.64
C VAL A 66 4.65 -2.28 -7.91
N THR A 67 5.91 -2.02 -8.14
CA THR A 67 6.37 -0.69 -8.43
C THR A 67 6.01 -0.33 -9.87
N GLU A 68 5.37 0.82 -10.03
CA GLU A 68 4.96 1.28 -11.34
C GLU A 68 6.05 2.19 -11.92
N PRO A 69 6.87 1.67 -12.79
CA PRO A 69 7.94 2.51 -13.34
C PRO A 69 7.40 3.66 -14.17
N ALA A 70 6.26 3.45 -14.77
CA ALA A 70 5.65 4.50 -15.58
C ALA A 70 5.28 5.70 -14.76
N SER A 71 4.98 5.47 -13.52
CA SER A 71 4.66 6.58 -12.65
C SER A 71 5.93 7.37 -12.44
N GLY A 72 6.84 6.74 -12.76
CA GLY A 72 8.00 7.49 -12.86
C GLY A 72 8.19 7.94 -14.23
N ALA A 73 7.64 7.58 -14.30
CA ALA A 73 7.97 7.89 -15.06
C ALA A 73 8.10 8.50 -15.68
N GLY A 74 7.84 8.57 -15.47
CA GLY A 74 7.88 8.96 -16.00
C GLY A 74 8.61 9.05 -16.59
N GLU A 75 8.78 8.69 -16.67
CA GLU A 75 9.34 8.62 -16.89
C GLU A 75 9.61 8.93 -17.22
#